data_c224b64acc21ec5b5974be3d10ff884a
#
_entry.id   c224b64acc21ec5b5974be3d10ff884a
#
_cell.length_a   1.000
_cell.length_b   1.000
_cell.length_c   1.000
_cell.angle_alpha   90.00
_cell.angle_beta   90.00
_cell.angle_gamma   90.00
#
_symmetry.space_group_name_H-M   'P 1'
#
loop_
_entity.id
_entity.type
_entity.pdbx_description
1 polymer ?
#
loop_
_entity_poly.entity_id
_entity_poly.type
_entity_poly.pdbx_seq_one_letter_code
_entity_poly.pdbx_strand_id
1 'polypeptide(L)'
;MAVKTVQYIIDGQTYNLTFDASTGEYKATVPAPSKSSYSQDGHKYGGSVIATDDAGNSTTINQSDATLGANLLLRVLEKVAPTLAFTYPTAGAYITNATPAIRFKVTDNDSGVNPDTIVIKVDGEKVTTSFTKTAVTGGYECSYTPGTALADGAHTISIEASDFDGNAATAKTVTFTIDTIPPTLTLTAPADGLITN
;
A
#
# COMPACT_ATOMS: atom_id res chain seq x y z
N MET A 1 51.42 3.05 5.23
CA MET A 1 50.84 1.72 4.95
C MET A 1 50.02 1.82 3.66
N ALA A 2 50.22 0.91 2.71
CA ALA A 2 49.41 0.92 1.49
C ALA A 2 48.06 0.27 1.74
N VAL A 3 47.02 0.86 1.20
CA VAL A 3 45.65 0.28 1.22
C VAL A 3 45.61 -0.80 0.12
N LYS A 4 45.23 -2.03 0.47
CA LYS A 4 45.07 -3.16 -0.43
C LYS A 4 43.68 -3.22 -1.05
N THR A 5 42.64 -3.12 -0.21
CA THR A 5 41.24 -3.16 -0.64
C THR A 5 40.41 -2.13 0.08
N VAL A 6 39.43 -1.56 -0.63
CA VAL A 6 38.33 -0.78 -0.03
C VAL A 6 37.02 -1.38 -0.50
N GLN A 7 36.14 -1.64 0.44
CA GLN A 7 34.83 -2.26 0.18
C GLN A 7 33.71 -1.41 0.79
N TYR A 8 32.60 -1.32 0.07
CA TYR A 8 31.35 -0.77 0.57
C TYR A 8 30.33 -1.90 0.73
N ILE A 9 29.67 -1.93 1.87
CA ILE A 9 28.64 -2.93 2.20
C ILE A 9 27.33 -2.19 2.45
N ILE A 10 26.27 -2.61 1.78
CA ILE A 10 24.91 -2.12 1.97
C ILE A 10 23.92 -3.25 1.68
N ASP A 11 22.84 -3.38 2.46
CA ASP A 11 21.81 -4.43 2.32
C ASP A 11 22.42 -5.84 2.19
N GLY A 12 23.46 -6.14 2.98
CA GLY A 12 24.17 -7.42 2.96
C GLY A 12 25.03 -7.68 1.72
N GLN A 13 25.07 -6.75 0.75
CA GLN A 13 25.89 -6.87 -0.46
C GLN A 13 27.22 -6.14 -0.31
N THR A 14 28.30 -6.73 -0.81
CA THR A 14 29.65 -6.17 -0.77
C THR A 14 30.11 -5.73 -2.15
N TYR A 15 30.57 -4.49 -2.26
CA TYR A 15 31.07 -3.88 -3.48
C TYR A 15 32.53 -3.46 -3.31
N ASN A 16 33.43 -3.92 -4.20
CA ASN A 16 34.83 -3.51 -4.21
C ASN A 16 34.94 -2.13 -4.87
N LEU A 17 35.63 -1.20 -4.22
CA LEU A 17 35.94 0.11 -4.78
C LEU A 17 37.29 0.08 -5.48
N THR A 18 37.35 0.76 -6.62
CA THR A 18 38.61 0.90 -7.41
C THR A 18 39.22 2.27 -7.14
N PHE A 19 40.55 2.31 -6.95
CA PHE A 19 41.28 3.55 -6.78
C PHE A 19 41.34 4.32 -8.11
N ASP A 20 40.96 5.56 -8.09
CA ASP A 20 41.06 6.51 -9.19
C ASP A 20 42.27 7.42 -8.94
N ALA A 21 43.37 7.18 -9.64
CA ALA A 21 44.60 7.93 -9.48
C ALA A 21 44.50 9.40 -9.89
N SER A 22 43.49 9.77 -10.70
CA SER A 22 43.28 11.15 -11.14
C SER A 22 42.65 12.02 -10.05
N THR A 23 41.84 11.42 -9.16
CA THR A 23 41.18 12.10 -8.06
C THR A 23 41.73 11.76 -6.69
N GLY A 24 42.52 10.67 -6.58
CA GLY A 24 43.02 10.14 -5.31
C GLY A 24 41.93 9.45 -4.47
N GLU A 25 40.80 9.06 -5.05
CA GLU A 25 39.63 8.53 -4.36
C GLU A 25 39.36 7.07 -4.76
N TYR A 26 38.70 6.32 -3.85
CA TYR A 26 38.14 5.00 -4.15
C TYR A 26 36.68 5.14 -4.61
N LYS A 27 36.31 4.54 -5.74
CA LYS A 27 35.02 4.68 -6.41
C LYS A 27 34.44 3.35 -6.83
N ALA A 28 33.11 3.24 -6.77
CA ALA A 28 32.32 2.18 -7.39
C ALA A 28 30.92 2.70 -7.76
N THR A 29 30.32 2.12 -8.78
CA THR A 29 28.88 2.24 -9.02
C THR A 29 28.19 1.15 -8.23
N VAL A 30 27.36 1.56 -7.27
CA VAL A 30 26.63 0.65 -6.38
C VAL A 30 25.14 0.77 -6.71
N PRO A 31 24.45 -0.34 -7.11
CA PRO A 31 23.02 -0.31 -7.28
C PRO A 31 22.34 -0.06 -5.92
N ALA A 32 21.28 0.73 -5.91
CA ALA A 32 20.45 0.89 -4.74
C ALA A 32 19.75 -0.45 -4.39
N PRO A 33 19.49 -0.71 -3.09
CA PRO A 33 18.61 -1.81 -2.70
C PRO A 33 17.28 -1.79 -3.45
N SER A 34 16.73 -2.97 -3.75
CA SER A 34 15.55 -3.12 -4.60
C SER A 34 14.23 -2.85 -3.87
N LYS A 35 14.28 -2.81 -2.54
CA LYS A 35 13.12 -2.58 -1.67
C LYS A 35 13.12 -1.17 -1.10
N SER A 36 11.93 -0.66 -0.78
CA SER A 36 11.80 0.57 0.00
C SER A 36 12.57 0.48 1.31
N SER A 37 13.15 1.58 1.73
CA SER A 37 13.78 1.67 3.05
C SER A 37 12.77 1.93 4.18
N TYR A 38 11.48 2.01 3.89
CA TYR A 38 10.48 2.35 4.91
C TYR A 38 10.47 1.37 6.10
N SER A 39 10.68 0.08 5.83
CA SER A 39 10.75 -0.98 6.85
C SER A 39 12.09 -1.06 7.59
N GLN A 40 13.12 -0.29 7.15
CA GLN A 40 14.41 -0.26 7.81
C GLN A 40 14.41 0.69 9.02
N ASP A 41 15.37 0.52 9.93
CA ASP A 41 15.53 1.41 11.08
C ASP A 41 15.77 2.86 10.62
N GLY A 42 15.00 3.79 11.20
CA GLY A 42 15.00 5.19 10.77
C GLY A 42 14.62 5.43 9.30
N HIS A 43 13.98 4.44 8.65
CA HIS A 43 13.57 4.47 7.24
C HIS A 43 14.74 4.70 6.26
N LYS A 44 15.90 4.12 6.57
CA LYS A 44 17.12 4.23 5.76
C LYS A 44 17.94 2.94 5.81
N TYR A 45 18.54 2.57 4.70
CA TYR A 45 19.60 1.57 4.68
C TYR A 45 20.89 2.16 5.23
N GLY A 46 21.52 1.47 6.17
CA GLY A 46 22.85 1.81 6.66
C GLY A 46 23.93 1.10 5.86
N GLY A 47 24.91 1.86 5.39
CA GLY A 47 26.11 1.32 4.74
C GLY A 47 27.31 1.25 5.68
N SER A 48 28.33 0.53 5.25
CA SER A 48 29.67 0.55 5.86
C SER A 48 30.77 0.51 4.83
N VAL A 49 31.88 1.16 5.12
CA VAL A 49 33.11 1.13 4.32
C VAL A 49 34.20 0.43 5.14
N ILE A 50 34.87 -0.54 4.51
CA ILE A 50 35.99 -1.29 5.11
C ILE A 50 37.22 -1.08 4.22
N ALA A 51 38.31 -0.56 4.82
CA ALA A 51 39.63 -0.49 4.18
C ALA A 51 40.57 -1.50 4.85
N THR A 52 41.30 -2.29 4.04
CA THR A 52 42.22 -3.31 4.51
C THR A 52 43.60 -3.08 3.88
N ASP A 53 44.68 -3.21 4.67
CA ASP A 53 46.07 -3.12 4.22
C ASP A 53 46.62 -4.50 3.78
N ASP A 54 47.88 -4.50 3.33
CA ASP A 54 48.58 -5.74 2.89
C ASP A 54 48.87 -6.71 4.03
N ALA A 55 48.89 -6.25 5.29
CA ALA A 55 49.08 -7.07 6.47
C ALA A 55 47.79 -7.69 6.99
N GLY A 56 46.62 -7.30 6.43
CA GLY A 56 45.30 -7.75 6.82
C GLY A 56 44.65 -6.92 7.92
N ASN A 57 45.24 -5.80 8.35
CA ASN A 57 44.59 -4.89 9.28
C ASN A 57 43.47 -4.13 8.59
N SER A 58 42.34 -3.95 9.23
CA SER A 58 41.19 -3.27 8.67
C SER A 58 40.67 -2.15 9.55
N THR A 59 40.11 -1.13 8.90
CA THR A 59 39.34 -0.05 9.52
C THR A 59 37.96 -0.03 8.90
N THR A 60 36.94 0.09 9.77
CA THR A 60 35.53 0.15 9.34
C THR A 60 34.90 1.46 9.78
N ILE A 61 34.20 2.12 8.85
CA ILE A 61 33.32 3.23 9.11
C ILE A 61 31.91 2.77 8.76
N ASN A 62 30.95 2.98 9.63
CA ASN A 62 29.55 2.61 9.42
C ASN A 62 28.60 3.77 9.77
N GLN A 63 27.30 3.56 9.67
CA GLN A 63 26.28 4.57 9.94
C GLN A 63 26.28 5.14 11.37
N SER A 64 26.97 4.47 12.30
CA SER A 64 27.10 4.94 13.71
C SER A 64 28.28 5.87 13.93
N ASP A 65 29.15 6.08 12.92
CA ASP A 65 30.26 7.02 13.01
C ASP A 65 29.75 8.45 13.21
N ALA A 66 30.30 9.16 14.22
CA ALA A 66 29.83 10.48 14.60
C ALA A 66 30.04 11.55 13.52
N THR A 67 31.02 11.37 12.64
CA THR A 67 31.40 12.36 11.61
C THR A 67 30.92 11.99 10.22
N LEU A 68 31.07 10.71 9.83
CA LEU A 68 30.86 10.23 8.46
C LEU A 68 29.63 9.35 8.32
N GLY A 69 29.07 8.84 9.45
CA GLY A 69 27.96 7.89 9.44
C GLY A 69 26.72 8.38 8.68
N ALA A 70 26.42 9.68 8.78
CA ALA A 70 25.28 10.28 8.07
C ALA A 70 25.39 10.14 6.53
N ASN A 71 26.60 10.11 5.99
CA ASN A 71 26.86 9.97 4.54
C ASN A 71 26.68 8.51 4.07
N LEU A 72 26.59 7.56 4.99
CA LEU A 72 26.38 6.14 4.74
C LEU A 72 24.93 5.70 4.87
N LEU A 73 23.99 6.66 5.06
CA LEU A 73 22.56 6.41 5.15
C LEU A 73 21.89 6.68 3.79
N LEU A 74 21.27 5.66 3.21
CA LEU A 74 20.57 5.74 1.94
C LEU A 74 19.05 5.58 2.14
N ARG A 75 18.27 6.57 1.70
CA ARG A 75 16.83 6.44 1.58
C ARG A 75 16.48 5.91 0.18
N VAL A 76 15.77 4.80 0.15
CA VAL A 76 15.24 4.18 -1.07
C VAL A 76 13.72 4.26 -1.01
N LEU A 77 13.12 4.79 -2.07
CA LEU A 77 11.66 4.86 -2.23
C LEU A 77 11.24 3.91 -3.34
N GLU A 78 10.16 3.19 -3.13
CA GLU A 78 9.49 2.49 -4.22
C GLU A 78 8.65 3.47 -5.07
N LYS A 79 8.12 2.95 -6.19
CA LYS A 79 7.25 3.70 -7.11
C LYS A 79 5.97 2.94 -7.46
N VAL A 80 5.68 1.87 -6.74
CA VAL A 80 4.50 1.03 -6.97
C VAL A 80 3.44 1.43 -5.96
N ALA A 81 2.28 1.87 -6.45
CA ALA A 81 1.17 2.26 -5.60
C ALA A 81 0.41 1.04 -5.05
N PRO A 82 -0.31 1.19 -3.91
CA PRO A 82 -1.14 0.13 -3.34
C PRO A 82 -2.20 -0.39 -4.31
N THR A 83 -2.56 -1.65 -4.16
CA THR A 83 -3.66 -2.29 -4.88
C THR A 83 -4.96 -2.18 -4.07
N LEU A 84 -6.05 -1.75 -4.75
CA LEU A 84 -7.38 -1.60 -4.18
C LEU A 84 -8.32 -2.66 -4.74
N ALA A 85 -9.08 -3.36 -3.89
CA ALA A 85 -10.02 -4.38 -4.32
C ALA A 85 -11.29 -4.38 -3.45
N PHE A 86 -12.47 -4.21 -4.07
CA PHE A 86 -13.74 -4.45 -3.39
C PHE A 86 -13.96 -5.94 -3.17
N THR A 87 -14.50 -6.27 -2.00
CA THR A 87 -14.99 -7.62 -1.69
C THR A 87 -16.51 -7.64 -1.54
N TYR A 88 -17.14 -6.50 -1.21
CA TYR A 88 -18.58 -6.31 -1.19
C TYR A 88 -18.92 -4.80 -1.17
N PRO A 89 -19.94 -4.34 -1.89
CA PRO A 89 -20.74 -5.09 -2.88
C PRO A 89 -19.94 -5.44 -4.13
N THR A 90 -20.43 -6.40 -4.92
CA THR A 90 -19.91 -6.66 -6.27
C THR A 90 -20.52 -5.69 -7.27
N ALA A 91 -19.80 -5.43 -8.36
CA ALA A 91 -20.29 -4.53 -9.41
C ALA A 91 -21.62 -5.02 -10.00
N GLY A 92 -22.59 -4.11 -10.12
CA GLY A 92 -23.91 -4.38 -10.65
C GLY A 92 -24.84 -5.18 -9.71
N ALA A 93 -24.46 -5.41 -8.45
CA ALA A 93 -25.31 -6.13 -7.51
C ALA A 93 -26.59 -5.37 -7.20
N TYR A 94 -27.72 -6.11 -7.02
CA TYR A 94 -28.95 -5.62 -6.42
C TYR A 94 -29.00 -6.04 -4.96
N ILE A 95 -29.25 -5.09 -4.06
CA ILE A 95 -29.15 -5.29 -2.61
C ILE A 95 -30.45 -4.80 -1.95
N THR A 96 -31.08 -5.67 -1.16
CA THR A 96 -32.32 -5.32 -0.42
C THR A 96 -32.06 -4.62 0.91
N ASN A 97 -30.81 -4.64 1.41
CA ASN A 97 -30.42 -3.94 2.63
C ASN A 97 -29.98 -2.51 2.29
N ALA A 98 -30.68 -1.51 2.77
CA ALA A 98 -30.37 -0.10 2.56
C ALA A 98 -29.13 0.41 3.32
N THR A 99 -28.57 -0.40 4.24
CA THR A 99 -27.31 -0.10 4.95
C THR A 99 -26.30 -1.24 4.76
N PRO A 100 -25.83 -1.51 3.50
CA PRO A 100 -24.94 -2.63 3.24
C PRO A 100 -23.57 -2.39 3.86
N ALA A 101 -22.94 -3.44 4.40
CA ALA A 101 -21.57 -3.38 4.85
C ALA A 101 -20.62 -3.37 3.64
N ILE A 102 -20.05 -2.22 3.31
CA ILE A 102 -19.08 -2.04 2.23
C ILE A 102 -17.74 -2.60 2.71
N ARG A 103 -17.15 -3.54 1.97
CA ARG A 103 -15.89 -4.22 2.32
C ARG A 103 -14.90 -4.16 1.16
N PHE A 104 -13.65 -3.90 1.50
CA PHE A 104 -12.57 -3.84 0.52
C PHE A 104 -11.22 -4.14 1.18
N LYS A 105 -10.23 -4.44 0.34
CA LYS A 105 -8.83 -4.63 0.74
C LYS A 105 -7.95 -3.56 0.10
N VAL A 106 -6.95 -3.15 0.85
CA VAL A 106 -5.84 -2.32 0.37
C VAL A 106 -4.56 -3.05 0.69
N THR A 107 -3.73 -3.32 -0.32
CA THR A 107 -2.50 -4.10 -0.13
C THR A 107 -1.31 -3.44 -0.80
N ASP A 108 -0.17 -3.49 -0.12
CA ASP A 108 1.13 -3.09 -0.60
C ASP A 108 2.20 -3.94 0.10
N ASN A 109 3.13 -4.52 -0.68
CA ASN A 109 4.10 -5.49 -0.19
C ASN A 109 5.52 -4.92 -0.06
N ASP A 110 5.69 -3.61 -0.26
CA ASP A 110 7.02 -2.99 -0.15
C ASP A 110 7.05 -1.93 0.96
N SER A 111 6.70 -0.67 0.71
CA SER A 111 6.65 0.34 1.77
C SER A 111 5.47 0.14 2.73
N GLY A 112 4.45 -0.56 2.28
CA GLY A 112 3.23 -0.83 3.03
C GLY A 112 2.17 0.26 2.87
N VAL A 113 0.92 -0.10 3.15
CA VAL A 113 -0.22 0.83 3.06
C VAL A 113 -0.19 1.84 4.21
N ASN A 114 -0.27 3.13 3.90
CA ASN A 114 -0.50 4.17 4.90
C ASN A 114 -2.01 4.23 5.26
N PRO A 115 -2.43 3.72 6.43
CA PRO A 115 -3.85 3.62 6.78
C PRO A 115 -4.55 4.98 6.93
N ASP A 116 -3.81 6.06 7.15
CA ASP A 116 -4.37 7.41 7.32
C ASP A 116 -4.80 8.02 5.98
N THR A 117 -4.31 7.47 4.88
CA THR A 117 -4.67 7.89 3.51
C THR A 117 -5.87 7.17 2.94
N ILE A 118 -6.37 6.11 3.60
CA ILE A 118 -7.51 5.34 3.11
C ILE A 118 -8.78 6.19 3.22
N VAL A 119 -9.39 6.46 2.07
CA VAL A 119 -10.61 7.24 1.92
C VAL A 119 -11.70 6.40 1.26
N ILE A 120 -12.93 6.54 1.75
CA ILE A 120 -14.15 6.03 1.12
C ILE A 120 -15.01 7.22 0.72
N LYS A 121 -15.63 7.16 -0.46
CA LYS A 121 -16.67 8.08 -0.91
C LYS A 121 -17.92 7.29 -1.28
N VAL A 122 -19.08 7.77 -0.87
CA VAL A 122 -20.41 7.24 -1.23
C VAL A 122 -21.07 8.32 -2.08
N ASP A 123 -21.44 7.99 -3.31
CA ASP A 123 -22.04 8.90 -4.29
C ASP A 123 -21.26 10.22 -4.46
N GLY A 124 -19.93 10.11 -4.41
CA GLY A 124 -19.01 11.24 -4.51
C GLY A 124 -18.67 11.93 -3.17
N GLU A 125 -19.49 11.74 -2.15
CA GLU A 125 -19.31 12.37 -0.83
C GLU A 125 -18.35 11.56 0.05
N LYS A 126 -17.35 12.24 0.62
CA LYS A 126 -16.36 11.61 1.50
C LYS A 126 -16.99 11.17 2.81
N VAL A 127 -16.79 9.90 3.17
CA VAL A 127 -17.15 9.39 4.50
C VAL A 127 -16.24 10.02 5.54
N THR A 128 -16.84 10.76 6.49
CA THR A 128 -16.14 11.44 7.59
C THR A 128 -16.23 10.70 8.92
N THR A 129 -17.12 9.71 9.00
CA THR A 129 -17.23 8.82 10.16
C THR A 129 -16.13 7.76 10.12
N SER A 130 -15.76 7.28 11.31
CA SER A 130 -14.79 6.18 11.40
C SER A 130 -15.34 4.89 10.79
N PHE A 131 -14.47 4.09 10.18
CA PHE A 131 -14.75 2.76 9.68
C PHE A 131 -13.62 1.81 10.13
N THR A 132 -13.90 0.50 10.09
CA THR A 132 -12.95 -0.50 10.56
C THR A 132 -11.82 -0.68 9.55
N LYS A 133 -10.58 -0.68 10.03
CA LYS A 133 -9.36 -1.01 9.29
C LYS A 133 -8.64 -2.11 10.07
N THR A 134 -8.74 -3.36 9.63
CA THR A 134 -8.09 -4.50 10.26
C THR A 134 -6.79 -4.80 9.54
N ALA A 135 -5.67 -4.72 10.24
CA ALA A 135 -4.36 -5.05 9.68
C ALA A 135 -4.30 -6.53 9.29
N VAL A 136 -3.81 -6.80 8.10
CA VAL A 136 -3.54 -8.14 7.55
C VAL A 136 -2.15 -8.15 6.91
N THR A 137 -1.66 -9.33 6.55
CA THR A 137 -0.39 -9.42 5.84
C THR A 137 -0.43 -8.59 4.55
N GLY A 138 0.48 -7.63 4.44
CA GLY A 138 0.63 -6.75 3.29
C GLY A 138 -0.43 -5.64 3.19
N GLY A 139 -1.21 -5.33 4.25
CA GLY A 139 -2.13 -4.19 4.18
C GLY A 139 -3.30 -4.23 5.16
N TYR A 140 -4.50 -3.88 4.66
CA TYR A 140 -5.70 -3.75 5.49
C TYR A 140 -6.94 -4.34 4.82
N GLU A 141 -7.77 -5.01 5.64
CA GLU A 141 -9.16 -5.30 5.33
C GLU A 141 -10.03 -4.21 5.98
N CYS A 142 -10.83 -3.55 5.16
CA CYS A 142 -11.65 -2.41 5.57
C CYS A 142 -13.13 -2.75 5.48
N SER A 143 -13.91 -2.23 6.45
CA SER A 143 -15.37 -2.36 6.46
C SER A 143 -16.02 -1.06 6.90
N TYR A 144 -16.98 -0.58 6.11
CA TYR A 144 -17.81 0.58 6.39
C TYR A 144 -19.29 0.22 6.23
N THR A 145 -20.12 0.62 7.17
CA THR A 145 -21.59 0.51 7.08
C THR A 145 -22.17 1.92 7.13
N PRO A 146 -22.97 2.35 6.13
CA PRO A 146 -23.64 3.65 6.16
C PRO A 146 -24.47 3.81 7.43
N GLY A 147 -24.31 4.94 8.13
CA GLY A 147 -25.10 5.25 9.33
C GLY A 147 -26.53 5.70 9.01
N THR A 148 -26.78 6.10 7.75
CA THR A 148 -28.10 6.43 7.21
C THR A 148 -28.41 5.50 6.06
N ALA A 149 -29.64 5.03 5.96
CA ALA A 149 -30.10 4.21 4.85
C ALA A 149 -29.87 4.91 3.51
N LEU A 150 -29.31 4.20 2.56
CA LEU A 150 -29.24 4.62 1.15
C LEU A 150 -30.65 4.52 0.54
N ALA A 151 -31.00 5.42 -0.36
CA ALA A 151 -32.27 5.37 -1.06
C ALA A 151 -32.30 4.21 -2.06
N ASP A 152 -33.53 3.81 -2.49
CA ASP A 152 -33.61 2.89 -3.64
C ASP A 152 -33.06 3.55 -4.90
N GLY A 153 -32.27 2.81 -5.67
CA GLY A 153 -31.60 3.29 -6.87
C GLY A 153 -30.10 2.92 -6.94
N ALA A 154 -29.44 3.46 -7.95
CA ALA A 154 -28.03 3.19 -8.19
C ALA A 154 -27.13 4.03 -7.25
N HIS A 155 -26.13 3.37 -6.67
CA HIS A 155 -25.13 3.98 -5.82
C HIS A 155 -23.73 3.67 -6.31
N THR A 156 -22.79 4.58 -6.03
CA THR A 156 -21.38 4.44 -6.38
C THR A 156 -20.52 4.58 -5.13
N ILE A 157 -19.64 3.60 -4.90
CA ILE A 157 -18.59 3.70 -3.90
C ILE A 157 -17.26 3.90 -4.59
N SER A 158 -16.45 4.82 -4.10
CA SER A 158 -15.06 5.02 -4.50
C SER A 158 -14.14 4.86 -3.30
N ILE A 159 -12.99 4.23 -3.51
CA ILE A 159 -11.93 4.09 -2.51
C ILE A 159 -10.61 4.62 -3.05
N GLU A 160 -9.83 5.23 -2.17
CA GLU A 160 -8.52 5.80 -2.45
C GLU A 160 -7.55 5.41 -1.32
N ALA A 161 -6.27 5.26 -1.61
CA ALA A 161 -5.22 5.05 -0.62
C ALA A 161 -3.85 5.38 -1.22
N SER A 162 -2.86 5.61 -0.35
CA SER A 162 -1.45 5.71 -0.69
C SER A 162 -0.61 4.80 0.21
N ASP A 163 0.60 4.48 -0.22
CA ASP A 163 1.60 3.83 0.62
C ASP A 163 2.35 4.82 1.52
N PHE A 164 3.31 4.32 2.28
CA PHE A 164 4.16 5.16 3.12
C PHE A 164 5.24 5.93 2.36
N ASP A 165 5.55 5.55 1.12
CA ASP A 165 6.47 6.30 0.24
C ASP A 165 5.75 7.39 -0.56
N GLY A 166 4.42 7.48 -0.45
CA GLY A 166 3.59 8.54 -1.03
C GLY A 166 3.04 8.21 -2.42
N ASN A 167 3.15 6.95 -2.90
CA ASN A 167 2.55 6.57 -4.16
C ASN A 167 1.04 6.39 -3.98
N ALA A 168 0.24 7.19 -4.69
CA ALA A 168 -1.21 7.13 -4.63
C ALA A 168 -1.75 6.08 -5.60
N ALA A 169 -2.61 5.20 -5.10
CA ALA A 169 -3.35 4.26 -5.93
C ALA A 169 -4.36 4.98 -6.83
N THR A 170 -4.55 4.49 -8.04
CA THR A 170 -5.69 4.93 -8.86
C THR A 170 -6.98 4.57 -8.14
N ALA A 171 -7.87 5.56 -7.96
CA ALA A 171 -9.14 5.36 -7.29
C ALA A 171 -9.92 4.18 -7.88
N LYS A 172 -10.43 3.30 -7.03
CA LYS A 172 -11.25 2.15 -7.43
C LYS A 172 -12.70 2.45 -7.14
N THR A 173 -13.60 2.18 -8.10
CA THR A 173 -15.04 2.39 -7.96
C THR A 173 -15.81 1.09 -8.13
N VAL A 174 -16.96 1.01 -7.46
CA VAL A 174 -17.98 -0.03 -7.65
C VAL A 174 -19.36 0.63 -7.66
N THR A 175 -20.22 0.17 -8.58
CA THR A 175 -21.63 0.57 -8.65
C THR A 175 -22.52 -0.62 -8.28
N PHE A 176 -23.62 -0.36 -7.57
CA PHE A 176 -24.63 -1.34 -7.19
C PHE A 176 -25.99 -0.64 -7.06
N THR A 177 -27.05 -1.38 -6.91
CA THR A 177 -28.42 -0.85 -6.80
C THR A 177 -29.02 -1.29 -5.46
N ILE A 178 -29.57 -0.36 -4.69
CA ILE A 178 -30.47 -0.66 -3.58
C ILE A 178 -31.87 -0.80 -4.15
N ASP A 179 -32.54 -1.90 -3.84
CA ASP A 179 -33.93 -2.17 -4.21
C ASP A 179 -34.63 -2.87 -3.06
N THR A 180 -35.35 -2.09 -2.26
CA THR A 180 -36.09 -2.55 -1.06
C THR A 180 -37.55 -2.81 -1.36
N ILE A 181 -38.01 -2.55 -2.60
CA ILE A 181 -39.43 -2.62 -2.99
C ILE A 181 -39.75 -4.00 -3.58
N PRO A 182 -40.59 -4.81 -2.90
CA PRO A 182 -41.01 -6.09 -3.47
C PRO A 182 -41.91 -5.90 -4.70
N PRO A 183 -41.90 -6.86 -5.64
CA PRO A 183 -42.81 -6.79 -6.79
C PRO A 183 -44.25 -6.94 -6.39
N THR A 184 -45.17 -6.24 -7.07
CA THR A 184 -46.59 -6.40 -6.93
C THR A 184 -47.14 -7.52 -7.79
N LEU A 185 -48.01 -8.36 -7.23
CA LEU A 185 -48.67 -9.42 -7.99
C LEU A 185 -50.18 -9.16 -8.02
N THR A 186 -50.77 -9.14 -9.20
CA THR A 186 -52.21 -9.03 -9.38
C THR A 186 -52.70 -10.31 -10.06
N LEU A 187 -53.63 -11.00 -9.40
CA LEU A 187 -54.31 -12.16 -9.98
C LEU A 187 -55.56 -11.70 -10.69
N THR A 188 -55.63 -11.95 -12.00
CA THR A 188 -56.78 -11.57 -12.85
C THR A 188 -57.64 -12.77 -13.29
N ALA A 189 -57.17 -13.99 -13.06
CA ALA A 189 -57.90 -15.22 -13.34
C ALA A 189 -57.40 -16.37 -12.41
N PRO A 190 -58.23 -17.30 -12.03
CA PRO A 190 -59.68 -17.33 -12.25
C PRO A 190 -60.40 -16.23 -11.42
N ALA A 191 -61.57 -15.77 -11.86
CA ALA A 191 -62.41 -14.86 -11.11
C ALA A 191 -62.88 -15.49 -9.83
N ASP A 192 -63.05 -14.67 -8.77
CA ASP A 192 -63.53 -15.13 -7.47
C ASP A 192 -64.88 -15.83 -7.61
N GLY A 193 -65.05 -17.02 -7.01
CA GLY A 193 -66.26 -17.83 -7.10
C GLY A 193 -66.41 -18.62 -8.41
N LEU A 194 -65.42 -18.64 -9.32
CA LEU A 194 -65.51 -19.47 -10.55
C LEU A 194 -65.49 -20.95 -10.20
N ILE A 195 -66.57 -21.63 -10.53
CA ILE A 195 -66.74 -23.09 -10.44
C ILE A 195 -66.54 -23.67 -11.86
N THR A 196 -65.52 -24.47 -12.07
CA THR A 196 -65.27 -25.21 -13.31
C THR A 196 -65.65 -26.69 -13.13
N ASN A 197 -66.39 -27.25 -14.08
CA ASN A 197 -66.69 -28.69 -14.17
C ASN A 197 -65.55 -29.49 -14.74
#